data_4266f82c878960928dda911911cd828b
#
_entry.id   4266f82c878960928dda911911cd828b
#
_cell.length_a   1.000
_cell.length_b   1.000
_cell.length_c   1.000
_cell.angle_alpha   90.00
_cell.angle_beta   90.00
_cell.angle_gamma   90.00
#
_symmetry.space_group_name_H-M   'P 1'
#
loop_
_entity.id
_entity.type
_entity.pdbx_description
1 polymer ?
#
loop_
_entity_poly.entity_id
_entity_poly.type
_entity_poly.pdbx_seq_one_letter_code
_entity_poly.pdbx_strand_id
1 'polypeptide(L)'
;MEHPEAELMIHPECGCSSSCLYRLHAGIIPHSKAFFLSTEQMVERARTSQAKQFIVATEKGMVYRLRKEIPEKGFLPVSLRAECEYMKENTFEKLLDSLRSDRLEIVLCDECCDPKDPYQDEQVVHIQRSVAARAKLAIDRMFEVT
;
A
#
# COMPACT_ATOMS: atom_id res chain seq x y z
N MET A 1 -18.36 -4.93 18.28
CA MET A 1 -17.37 -4.02 17.67
C MET A 1 -17.23 -2.80 18.58
N GLU A 2 -16.04 -2.37 18.88
CA GLU A 2 -15.80 -1.19 19.74
C GLU A 2 -16.26 0.13 19.08
N HIS A 3 -16.36 0.16 17.75
CA HIS A 3 -16.76 1.33 16.96
C HIS A 3 -17.88 0.97 15.96
N PRO A 4 -19.12 0.78 16.42
CA PRO A 4 -20.20 0.29 15.56
C PRO A 4 -20.63 1.30 14.47
N GLU A 5 -20.36 2.61 14.68
CA GLU A 5 -20.70 3.66 13.72
C GLU A 5 -19.59 3.98 12.73
N ALA A 6 -18.40 3.39 12.91
CA ALA A 6 -17.28 3.65 12.01
C ALA A 6 -17.43 2.93 10.66
N GLU A 7 -17.01 3.59 9.59
CA GLU A 7 -16.77 2.93 8.31
C GLU A 7 -15.38 2.31 8.28
N LEU A 8 -15.25 1.13 7.67
CA LEU A 8 -14.00 0.42 7.49
C LEU A 8 -13.49 0.63 6.08
N MET A 9 -12.35 1.28 5.94
CA MET A 9 -11.65 1.47 4.66
C MET A 9 -10.49 0.50 4.57
N ILE A 10 -10.46 -0.33 3.53
CA ILE A 10 -9.52 -1.44 3.36
C ILE A 10 -8.72 -1.22 2.08
N HIS A 11 -7.39 -1.23 2.19
CA HIS A 11 -6.55 -1.27 1.00
C HIS A 11 -6.41 -2.71 0.52
N PRO A 12 -6.78 -3.01 -0.74
CA PRO A 12 -6.85 -4.41 -1.22
C PRO A 12 -5.51 -5.13 -1.24
N GLU A 13 -4.42 -4.41 -1.42
CA GLU A 13 -3.06 -4.97 -1.52
C GLU A 13 -2.37 -5.17 -0.17
N CYS A 14 -2.96 -4.69 0.93
CA CYS A 14 -2.38 -4.86 2.26
C CYS A 14 -2.67 -6.24 2.84
N GLY A 15 -1.72 -6.82 3.59
CA GLY A 15 -1.87 -8.11 4.24
C GLY A 15 -3.07 -8.19 5.22
N CYS A 16 -3.54 -7.06 5.76
CA CYS A 16 -4.74 -7.00 6.59
C CYS A 16 -6.04 -7.22 5.81
N SER A 17 -6.04 -7.08 4.48
CA SER A 17 -7.24 -7.26 3.63
C SER A 17 -7.82 -8.67 3.74
N SER A 18 -7.00 -9.71 3.80
CA SER A 18 -7.44 -11.10 3.94
C SER A 18 -8.24 -11.33 5.23
N SER A 19 -7.77 -10.78 6.36
CA SER A 19 -8.50 -10.85 7.64
C SER A 19 -9.82 -10.08 7.60
N CYS A 20 -9.84 -8.93 6.92
CA CYS A 20 -11.05 -8.14 6.73
C CYS A 20 -12.07 -8.89 5.87
N LEU A 21 -11.63 -9.49 4.75
CA LEU A 21 -12.47 -10.32 3.87
C LEU A 21 -13.09 -11.51 4.62
N TYR A 22 -12.29 -12.22 5.41
CA TYR A 22 -12.79 -13.31 6.24
C TYR A 22 -13.89 -12.85 7.18
N ARG A 23 -13.70 -11.73 7.89
CA ARG A 23 -14.67 -11.18 8.84
C ARG A 23 -15.94 -10.66 8.16
N LEU A 24 -15.83 -10.10 6.96
CA LEU A 24 -16.95 -9.72 6.11
C LEU A 24 -17.76 -10.94 5.72
N HIS A 25 -17.11 -11.99 5.21
CA HIS A 25 -17.75 -13.24 4.81
C HIS A 25 -18.44 -13.94 5.98
N ALA A 26 -17.83 -13.90 7.16
CA ALA A 26 -18.41 -14.45 8.40
C ALA A 26 -19.54 -13.58 8.99
N GLY A 27 -19.91 -12.47 8.38
CA GLY A 27 -20.95 -11.56 8.88
C GLY A 27 -20.57 -10.79 10.15
N ILE A 28 -19.29 -10.82 10.56
CA ILE A 28 -18.80 -10.11 11.75
C ILE A 28 -18.73 -8.60 11.49
N ILE A 29 -18.43 -8.23 10.25
CA ILE A 29 -18.42 -6.84 9.77
C ILE A 29 -19.54 -6.69 8.76
N PRO A 30 -20.42 -5.70 8.89
CA PRO A 30 -21.47 -5.42 7.89
C PRO A 30 -20.86 -4.97 6.55
N HIS A 31 -21.27 -5.58 5.45
CA HIS A 31 -20.83 -5.20 4.11
C HIS A 31 -21.11 -3.73 3.79
N SER A 32 -22.20 -3.17 4.30
CA SER A 32 -22.58 -1.76 4.09
C SER A 32 -21.61 -0.75 4.72
N LYS A 33 -20.73 -1.19 5.61
CA LYS A 33 -19.76 -0.34 6.32
C LYS A 33 -18.29 -0.60 5.91
N ALA A 34 -18.05 -1.49 4.96
CA ALA A 34 -16.71 -1.87 4.54
C ALA A 34 -16.48 -1.53 3.07
N PHE A 35 -15.40 -0.82 2.79
CA PHE A 35 -15.06 -0.28 1.48
C PHE A 35 -13.63 -0.65 1.11
N PHE A 36 -13.45 -1.31 -0.03
CA PHE A 36 -12.13 -1.58 -0.62
C PHE A 36 -11.73 -0.39 -1.48
N LEU A 37 -10.66 0.29 -1.11
CA LEU A 37 -10.31 1.60 -1.64
C LEU A 37 -8.80 1.71 -1.84
N SER A 38 -8.37 2.37 -2.91
CA SER A 38 -7.01 2.87 -3.02
C SER A 38 -6.77 4.00 -2.00
N THR A 39 -5.53 4.38 -1.79
CA THR A 39 -5.20 5.46 -0.84
C THR A 39 -5.89 6.78 -1.17
N GLU A 40 -5.99 7.13 -2.46
CA GLU A 40 -6.67 8.36 -2.89
C GLU A 40 -8.19 8.25 -2.71
N GLN A 41 -8.77 7.10 -3.04
CA GLN A 41 -10.19 6.84 -2.80
C GLN A 41 -10.54 6.85 -1.31
N MET A 42 -9.62 6.51 -0.40
CA MET A 42 -9.82 6.65 1.04
C MET A 42 -9.97 8.13 1.45
N VAL A 43 -9.17 9.02 0.88
CA VAL A 43 -9.28 10.48 1.11
C VAL A 43 -10.63 10.99 0.59
N GLU A 44 -10.99 10.63 -0.62
CA GLU A 44 -12.25 11.05 -1.23
C GLU A 44 -13.45 10.51 -0.45
N ARG A 45 -13.45 9.23 -0.08
CA ARG A 45 -14.48 8.63 0.77
C ARG A 45 -14.60 9.36 2.11
N ALA A 46 -13.48 9.65 2.74
CA ALA A 46 -13.47 10.36 4.02
C ALA A 46 -14.04 11.79 3.89
N ARG A 47 -13.84 12.47 2.77
CA ARG A 47 -14.42 13.79 2.51
C ARG A 47 -15.93 13.74 2.27
N THR A 48 -16.39 12.79 1.47
CA THR A 48 -17.77 12.73 0.98
C THR A 48 -18.74 11.99 1.91
N SER A 49 -18.25 11.01 2.70
CA SER A 49 -19.08 10.23 3.62
C SER A 49 -19.66 11.09 4.74
N GLN A 50 -20.87 10.73 5.22
CA GLN A 50 -21.46 11.31 6.42
C GLN A 50 -20.90 10.71 7.73
N ALA A 51 -20.13 9.63 7.65
CA ALA A 51 -19.49 9.03 8.82
C ALA A 51 -18.52 10.00 9.48
N LYS A 52 -18.49 9.98 10.81
CA LYS A 52 -17.59 10.80 11.64
C LYS A 52 -16.33 10.04 12.05
N GLN A 53 -16.36 8.72 11.94
CA GLN A 53 -15.25 7.83 12.33
C GLN A 53 -14.96 6.81 11.24
N PHE A 54 -13.66 6.53 11.06
CA PHE A 54 -13.16 5.56 10.09
C PHE A 54 -12.11 4.67 10.72
N ILE A 55 -12.21 3.37 10.47
CA ILE A 55 -11.14 2.40 10.73
C ILE A 55 -10.37 2.21 9.42
N VAL A 56 -9.07 2.39 9.46
CA VAL A 56 -8.22 2.39 8.27
C VAL A 56 -7.37 1.13 8.27
N ALA A 57 -7.70 0.20 7.38
CA ALA A 57 -7.03 -1.09 7.22
C ALA A 57 -5.97 -1.00 6.10
N THR A 58 -4.92 -0.25 6.38
CA THR A 58 -3.70 -0.13 5.60
C THR A 58 -2.55 0.32 6.51
N GLU A 59 -1.43 0.69 5.94
CA GLU A 59 -0.26 1.22 6.65
C GLU A 59 -0.64 2.47 7.46
N LYS A 60 -0.20 2.52 8.70
CA LYS A 60 -0.59 3.58 9.68
C LYS A 60 -0.26 5.01 9.25
N GLY A 61 0.72 5.20 8.37
CA GLY A 61 1.04 6.51 7.78
C GLY A 61 -0.14 7.12 7.03
N MET A 62 -1.04 6.29 6.48
CA MET A 62 -2.27 6.79 5.85
C MET A 62 -3.20 7.47 6.86
N VAL A 63 -3.25 6.98 8.09
CA VAL A 63 -4.02 7.61 9.18
C VAL A 63 -3.48 9.01 9.48
N TYR A 64 -2.15 9.19 9.45
CA TYR A 64 -1.54 10.51 9.62
C TYR A 64 -1.97 11.48 8.50
N ARG A 65 -1.91 11.02 7.24
CA ARG A 65 -2.37 11.82 6.09
C ARG A 65 -3.84 12.23 6.25
N LEU A 66 -4.72 11.28 6.54
CA LEU A 66 -6.15 11.53 6.70
C LEU A 66 -6.45 12.53 7.83
N ARG A 67 -5.80 12.40 8.98
CA ARG A 67 -5.94 13.33 10.11
C ARG A 67 -5.46 14.75 9.78
N LYS A 68 -4.42 14.85 8.95
CA LYS A 68 -3.89 16.14 8.51
C LYS A 68 -4.80 16.83 7.50
N GLU A 69 -5.37 16.06 6.55
CA GLU A 69 -6.21 16.60 5.48
C GLU A 69 -7.67 16.81 5.89
N ILE A 70 -8.17 16.02 6.87
CA ILE A 70 -9.59 16.02 7.29
C ILE A 70 -9.64 15.98 8.82
N PRO A 71 -9.22 17.05 9.50
CA PRO A 71 -9.07 17.08 10.97
C PRO A 71 -10.39 16.99 11.74
N GLU A 72 -11.53 17.25 11.08
CA GLU A 72 -12.85 17.21 11.69
C GLU A 72 -13.42 15.81 11.85
N LYS A 73 -12.72 14.76 11.34
CA LYS A 73 -13.15 13.36 11.42
C LYS A 73 -12.15 12.50 12.18
N GLY A 74 -12.66 11.42 12.77
CA GLY A 74 -11.85 10.47 13.53
C GLY A 74 -11.30 9.35 12.66
N PHE A 75 -10.00 9.10 12.72
CA PHE A 75 -9.34 8.03 11.98
C PHE A 75 -8.56 7.13 12.94
N LEU A 76 -8.83 5.85 12.91
CA LEU A 76 -8.20 4.83 13.74
C LEU A 76 -7.50 3.81 12.84
N PRO A 77 -6.25 3.45 13.09
CA PRO A 77 -5.62 2.35 12.39
C PRO A 77 -6.28 1.04 12.82
N VAL A 78 -6.44 0.09 11.90
CA VAL A 78 -6.94 -1.26 12.22
C VAL A 78 -6.04 -1.98 13.23
N SER A 79 -4.75 -1.62 13.25
CA SER A 79 -3.76 -2.07 14.24
C SER A 79 -2.67 -1.02 14.38
N LEU A 80 -2.16 -0.82 15.60
CA LEU A 80 -0.98 0.01 15.84
C LEU A 80 0.29 -0.57 15.21
N ARG A 81 0.28 -1.87 14.86
CA ARG A 81 1.35 -2.59 14.15
C ARG A 81 1.15 -2.65 12.64
N ALA A 82 0.14 -1.95 12.10
CA ALA A 82 -0.12 -1.91 10.65
C ALA A 82 0.97 -1.08 9.96
N GLU A 83 2.12 -1.69 9.72
CA GLU A 83 3.26 -1.15 8.98
C GLU A 83 3.48 -1.99 7.72
N CYS A 84 3.82 -1.33 6.62
CA CYS A 84 4.21 -1.99 5.39
C CYS A 84 5.74 -2.03 5.32
N GLU A 85 6.32 -3.22 5.43
CA GLU A 85 7.77 -3.43 5.37
C GLU A 85 8.35 -2.90 4.05
N TYR A 86 7.66 -3.15 2.93
CA TYR A 86 8.08 -2.67 1.61
C TYR A 86 8.11 -1.14 1.51
N MET A 87 7.14 -0.44 2.11
CA MET A 87 7.17 1.03 2.15
C MET A 87 8.31 1.54 3.03
N LYS A 88 8.69 0.81 4.09
CA LYS A 88 9.80 1.18 4.99
C LYS A 88 11.19 0.92 4.39
N GLU A 89 11.27 0.17 3.29
CA GLU A 89 12.51 0.08 2.50
C GLU A 89 12.92 1.42 1.87
N ASN A 90 11.98 2.33 1.65
CA ASN A 90 12.27 3.70 1.21
C ASN A 90 12.63 4.57 2.42
N THR A 91 13.92 4.79 2.66
CA THR A 91 14.43 5.65 3.73
C THR A 91 14.81 7.03 3.21
N PHE A 92 14.95 8.00 4.14
CA PHE A 92 15.44 9.34 3.78
C PHE A 92 16.87 9.31 3.26
N GLU A 93 17.71 8.42 3.77
CA GLU A 93 19.08 8.22 3.31
C GLU A 93 19.09 7.75 1.87
N LYS A 94 18.33 6.71 1.51
CA LYS A 94 18.21 6.21 0.13
C LYS A 94 17.66 7.29 -0.80
N LEU A 95 16.68 8.07 -0.36
CA LEU A 95 16.15 9.20 -1.14
C LEU A 95 17.23 10.27 -1.38
N LEU A 96 17.96 10.64 -0.32
CA LEU A 96 19.04 11.64 -0.41
C LEU A 96 20.15 11.18 -1.33
N ASP A 97 20.55 9.92 -1.24
CA ASP A 97 21.60 9.35 -2.09
C ASP A 97 21.14 9.30 -3.55
N SER A 98 19.89 8.93 -3.82
CA SER A 98 19.31 8.96 -5.17
C SER A 98 19.32 10.37 -5.77
N LEU A 99 18.95 11.39 -4.97
CA LEU A 99 18.95 12.79 -5.41
C LEU A 99 20.37 13.35 -5.64
N ARG A 100 21.35 12.89 -4.86
CA ARG A 100 22.74 13.35 -4.99
C ARG A 100 23.48 12.69 -6.15
N SER A 101 23.25 11.41 -6.33
CA SER A 101 23.93 10.62 -7.36
C SER A 101 23.26 10.76 -8.73
N ASP A 102 21.97 11.16 -8.77
CA ASP A 102 21.12 11.15 -9.98
C ASP A 102 21.22 9.82 -10.73
N ARG A 103 21.36 8.73 -9.96
CA ARG A 103 21.65 7.39 -10.48
C ARG A 103 20.59 6.41 -10.04
N LEU A 104 19.90 5.84 -11.02
CA LEU A 104 19.07 4.65 -10.87
C LEU A 104 19.47 3.70 -12.01
N GLU A 105 20.31 2.72 -11.69
CA GLU A 105 20.74 1.74 -12.68
C GLU A 105 19.94 0.45 -12.52
N ILE A 106 19.17 0.12 -13.56
CA ILE A 106 18.43 -1.13 -13.65
C ILE A 106 18.96 -1.92 -14.84
N VAL A 107 19.46 -3.11 -14.57
CA VAL A 107 19.94 -4.03 -15.60
C VAL A 107 18.90 -5.11 -15.87
N LEU A 108 18.46 -5.18 -17.11
CA LEU A 108 17.59 -6.29 -17.56
C LEU A 108 18.48 -7.42 -18.09
N CYS A 109 18.42 -8.56 -17.44
CA CYS A 109 19.24 -9.73 -17.78
C CYS A 109 18.38 -10.95 -18.09
N ASP A 110 18.95 -11.91 -18.82
CA ASP A 110 18.30 -13.17 -19.13
C ASP A 110 18.65 -14.27 -18.09
N GLU A 111 19.90 -14.30 -17.59
CA GLU A 111 20.42 -15.36 -16.71
C GLU A 111 21.23 -14.87 -15.50
N CYS A 112 21.45 -13.55 -15.36
CA CYS A 112 22.44 -12.99 -14.42
C CYS A 112 21.94 -12.75 -13.00
N CYS A 113 20.72 -13.14 -12.65
CA CYS A 113 20.15 -12.85 -11.34
C CYS A 113 20.30 -14.08 -10.42
N ASP A 114 21.53 -14.42 -10.06
CA ASP A 114 21.77 -15.30 -8.92
C ASP A 114 21.85 -14.43 -7.65
N PRO A 115 20.89 -14.53 -6.73
CA PRO A 115 20.92 -13.79 -5.47
C PRO A 115 22.12 -14.16 -4.57
N LYS A 116 22.93 -15.14 -4.97
CA LYS A 116 24.13 -15.57 -4.26
C LYS A 116 25.43 -15.12 -4.93
N ASP A 117 25.35 -14.33 -6.00
CA ASP A 117 26.53 -13.80 -6.66
C ASP A 117 27.19 -12.71 -5.78
N PRO A 118 28.38 -12.99 -5.17
CA PRO A 118 29.05 -12.06 -4.30
C PRO A 118 29.62 -10.82 -5.01
N TYR A 119 29.58 -10.80 -6.34
CA TYR A 119 30.07 -9.68 -7.17
C TYR A 119 28.95 -8.77 -7.69
N GLN A 120 27.69 -9.00 -7.26
CA GLN A 120 26.62 -8.06 -7.56
C GLN A 120 26.87 -6.75 -6.81
N ASP A 121 26.99 -5.68 -7.55
CA ASP A 121 27.00 -4.32 -6.98
C ASP A 121 25.64 -4.07 -6.32
N GLU A 122 25.62 -3.88 -4.99
CA GLU A 122 24.40 -3.62 -4.22
C GLU A 122 23.63 -2.36 -4.70
N GLN A 123 24.30 -1.50 -5.49
CA GLN A 123 23.71 -0.29 -6.05
C GLN A 123 23.01 -0.52 -7.39
N VAL A 124 23.19 -1.69 -8.01
CA VAL A 124 22.60 -2.03 -9.32
C VAL A 124 21.47 -3.03 -9.14
N VAL A 125 20.28 -2.65 -9.55
CA VAL A 125 19.10 -3.53 -9.50
C VAL A 125 19.07 -4.39 -10.75
N HIS A 126 19.26 -5.70 -10.60
CA HIS A 126 19.14 -6.68 -11.67
C HIS A 126 17.73 -7.25 -11.72
N ILE A 127 17.08 -7.21 -12.87
CA ILE A 127 15.74 -7.73 -13.10
C ILE A 127 15.78 -8.67 -14.32
N GLN A 128 15.29 -9.88 -14.15
CA GLN A 128 15.13 -10.79 -15.29
C GLN A 128 14.12 -10.22 -16.32
N ARG A 129 14.45 -10.26 -17.60
CA ARG A 129 13.57 -9.78 -18.69
C ARG A 129 12.20 -10.44 -18.67
N SER A 130 12.12 -11.71 -18.32
CA SER A 130 10.86 -12.46 -18.19
C SER A 130 9.98 -11.92 -17.05
N VAL A 131 10.60 -11.47 -15.94
CA VAL A 131 9.91 -10.83 -14.80
C VAL A 131 9.45 -9.43 -15.20
N ALA A 132 10.32 -8.63 -15.82
CA ALA A 132 9.98 -7.30 -16.31
C ALA A 132 8.81 -7.33 -17.31
N ALA A 133 8.81 -8.28 -18.23
CA ALA A 133 7.74 -8.45 -19.21
C ALA A 133 6.39 -8.78 -18.54
N ARG A 134 6.38 -9.68 -17.53
CA ARG A 134 5.16 -10.01 -16.77
C ARG A 134 4.68 -8.84 -15.92
N ALA A 135 5.60 -8.11 -15.30
CA ALA A 135 5.26 -6.91 -14.53
C ALA A 135 4.63 -5.84 -15.42
N LYS A 136 5.20 -5.63 -16.63
CA LYS A 136 4.64 -4.70 -17.60
C LYS A 136 3.20 -5.06 -17.99
N LEU A 137 2.89 -6.33 -18.24
CA LEU A 137 1.52 -6.77 -18.54
C LEU A 137 0.53 -6.44 -17.41
N ALA A 138 0.95 -6.57 -16.14
CA ALA A 138 0.10 -6.22 -15.00
C ALA A 138 -0.17 -4.70 -14.95
N ILE A 139 0.86 -3.89 -15.20
CA ILE A 139 0.76 -2.43 -15.25
C ILE A 139 -0.15 -1.99 -16.41
N ASP A 140 0.06 -2.54 -17.61
CA ASP A 140 -0.74 -2.22 -18.79
C ASP A 140 -2.24 -2.50 -18.52
N ARG A 141 -2.56 -3.63 -17.89
CA ARG A 141 -3.95 -3.96 -17.49
C ARG A 141 -4.54 -3.00 -16.47
N MET A 142 -3.74 -2.44 -15.57
CA MET A 142 -4.22 -1.42 -14.64
C MET A 142 -4.75 -0.18 -15.36
N PHE A 143 -4.08 0.23 -16.44
CA PHE A 143 -4.50 1.39 -17.24
C PHE A 143 -5.70 1.10 -18.15
N GLU A 144 -6.00 -0.17 -18.43
CA GLU A 144 -7.18 -0.56 -19.22
C GLU A 144 -8.48 -0.56 -18.38
N VAL A 145 -8.38 -0.66 -17.06
CA VAL A 145 -9.51 -0.80 -16.12
C VAL A 145 -9.94 0.55 -15.51
N THR A 146 -9.18 1.61 -15.74
CA THR A 146 -9.51 2.98 -15.31
C THR A 146 -10.25 3.71 -16.41
#